data_60c8ab3d774929e3c334e028462271c6
#
_entry.id   60c8ab3d774929e3c334e028462271c6
#
_cell.length_a   1.000
_cell.length_b   1.000
_cell.length_c   1.000
_cell.angle_alpha   90.00
_cell.angle_beta   90.00
_cell.angle_gamma   90.00
#
_symmetry.space_group_name_H-M   'P 1'
#
loop_
_entity.id
_entity.type
_entity.pdbx_description
1 polymer ?
#
loop_
_entity_poly.entity_id
_entity_poly.type
_entity_poly.pdbx_seq_one_letter_code
_entity_poly.pdbx_strand_id
1 'polypeptide(L)'
;MTLRRKSCQYRRQFHIDYHNWRALRPMTSILKSAPVRIAGKFIFILFALIFAIWASLAMWYQLPFGSVVRQAIIALWLLFTLWTIAGERRFSCWRKRLFFCLLALIILGWWTTIRPSLDRMWAPDVARIVTGKVDGDIVTLTNVRDFEWRTTEDFTENWKDETYDLSKITSVDIYLSYWSSPAIAHTLLSFGFADGRHVVFSGEIRREHHEVFSSIGGFFREFELAMIAAEERDIIYLRTNIRKEDVYRYQVKLPPGPARQLFLSYVERGNQLAAKAEFYNTLTTNCTTMIFDMARLLDPTFPFDYRILLSGYLPGYLFDNGWIENGGSLEDVRQRASIDAKAQAGGRDGFSQRIRE
;
A
#
# COMPACT_ATOMS: atom_id res chain seq x y z
N MET A 1 -56.00 85.75 38.65
CA MET A 1 -55.21 85.41 39.82
C MET A 1 -54.33 84.24 39.41
N THR A 2 -53.28 84.48 38.91
CA THR A 2 -51.84 84.38 39.31
C THR A 2 -51.50 83.13 40.12
N LEU A 3 -50.59 82.31 39.53
CA LEU A 3 -49.32 81.79 40.03
C LEU A 3 -48.80 80.70 39.08
N ARG A 4 -47.95 81.00 38.24
CA ARG A 4 -46.50 80.93 38.18
C ARG A 4 -45.86 79.70 38.86
N ARG A 5 -45.22 78.89 37.98
CA ARG A 5 -43.82 78.40 37.94
C ARG A 5 -43.40 77.36 38.96
N LYS A 6 -42.71 76.30 38.50
CA LYS A 6 -41.27 76.27 38.24
C LYS A 6 -40.87 74.97 37.50
N SER A 7 -40.21 75.20 36.43
CA SER A 7 -39.41 74.22 35.71
C SER A 7 -38.17 73.82 36.52
N CYS A 8 -37.72 72.58 36.47
CA CYS A 8 -36.35 72.25 36.73
C CYS A 8 -35.96 71.01 35.91
N GLN A 9 -35.25 71.31 34.89
CA GLN A 9 -34.10 70.63 34.29
C GLN A 9 -33.70 69.28 34.91
N TYR A 10 -33.71 68.23 34.08
CA TYR A 10 -32.69 67.20 34.03
C TYR A 10 -32.61 66.67 32.58
N ARG A 11 -31.89 67.41 31.71
CA ARG A 11 -31.34 66.88 30.47
C ARG A 11 -29.97 66.29 30.82
N ARG A 12 -29.92 65.01 31.09
CA ARG A 12 -28.61 64.29 31.00
C ARG A 12 -28.36 64.01 29.53
N GLN A 13 -27.36 64.74 29.04
CA GLN A 13 -26.70 64.49 27.77
C GLN A 13 -26.04 63.08 27.82
N PHE A 14 -26.59 62.13 27.15
CA PHE A 14 -25.85 60.95 26.72
C PHE A 14 -25.08 61.38 25.47
N HIS A 15 -23.83 61.81 25.65
CA HIS A 15 -22.84 61.84 24.61
C HIS A 15 -22.48 60.39 24.34
N ILE A 16 -23.09 59.77 23.33
CA ILE A 16 -22.60 58.52 22.73
C ILE A 16 -21.39 58.92 21.90
N ASP A 17 -20.19 58.61 22.41
CA ASP A 17 -18.93 58.78 21.71
C ASP A 17 -18.91 57.91 20.45
N TYR A 18 -19.25 58.49 19.29
CA TYR A 18 -19.18 57.89 17.96
C TYR A 18 -17.72 57.72 17.46
N HIS A 19 -16.70 57.91 18.31
CA HIS A 19 -15.31 57.85 17.89
C HIS A 19 -14.64 56.48 18.00
N ASN A 20 -15.28 55.43 18.53
CA ASN A 20 -14.64 54.15 18.78
C ASN A 20 -14.94 53.07 17.74
N TRP A 21 -15.64 53.35 16.63
CA TRP A 21 -15.91 52.38 15.56
C TRP A 21 -14.83 52.30 14.47
N ARG A 22 -13.70 53.00 14.61
CA ARG A 22 -12.58 52.92 13.67
C ARG A 22 -11.54 51.82 13.96
N ALA A 23 -11.74 51.00 14.99
CA ALA A 23 -10.77 49.98 15.38
C ALA A 23 -10.97 48.57 14.74
N LEU A 24 -12.05 48.34 14.03
CA LEU A 24 -12.20 47.15 13.20
C LEU A 24 -11.58 47.42 11.84
N ARG A 25 -10.25 47.25 11.70
CA ARG A 25 -9.62 47.18 10.38
C ARG A 25 -10.37 46.06 9.62
N PRO A 26 -10.97 46.40 8.47
CA PRO A 26 -11.72 45.37 7.76
C PRO A 26 -10.76 44.21 7.43
N MET A 27 -11.18 42.96 7.68
CA MET A 27 -10.42 41.74 7.40
C MET A 27 -9.84 41.73 5.97
N THR A 28 -10.43 42.51 5.08
CA THR A 28 -9.97 42.75 3.70
C THR A 28 -8.62 43.50 3.60
N SER A 29 -8.22 44.28 4.64
CA SER A 29 -6.93 44.98 4.64
C SER A 29 -5.77 44.02 5.00
N ILE A 30 -6.00 43.00 5.82
CA ILE A 30 -5.00 42.01 6.19
C ILE A 30 -4.71 41.12 4.95
N LEU A 31 -5.71 40.73 4.20
CA LEU A 31 -5.56 39.92 2.95
C LEU A 31 -4.83 40.71 1.84
N LYS A 32 -4.80 42.04 1.90
CA LYS A 32 -4.09 42.89 0.94
C LYS A 32 -2.65 43.23 1.36
N SER A 33 -2.20 42.81 2.55
CA SER A 33 -0.84 43.07 3.01
C SER A 33 0.19 42.32 2.15
N ALA A 34 1.34 42.93 1.89
CA ALA A 34 2.40 42.33 1.07
C ALA A 34 2.84 40.94 1.55
N PRO A 35 3.06 40.68 2.87
CA PRO A 35 3.48 39.38 3.35
C PRO A 35 2.42 38.28 3.11
N VAL A 36 1.13 38.59 3.27
CA VAL A 36 0.05 37.61 3.01
C VAL A 36 -0.01 37.23 1.53
N ARG A 37 0.18 38.19 0.63
CA ARG A 37 0.24 37.92 -0.81
C ARG A 37 1.45 37.10 -1.21
N ILE A 38 2.61 37.36 -0.60
CA ILE A 38 3.84 36.59 -0.84
C ILE A 38 3.66 35.14 -0.33
N ALA A 39 3.14 34.98 0.89
CA ALA A 39 2.86 33.67 1.47
C ALA A 39 1.87 32.89 0.61
N GLY A 40 0.75 33.50 0.20
CA GLY A 40 -0.24 32.86 -0.68
C GLY A 40 0.32 32.48 -2.05
N LYS A 41 1.26 33.27 -2.60
CA LYS A 41 2.00 32.93 -3.81
C LYS A 41 2.87 31.69 -3.61
N PHE A 42 3.65 31.68 -2.54
CA PHE A 42 4.55 30.57 -2.22
C PHE A 42 3.78 29.26 -2.02
N ILE A 43 2.69 29.31 -1.25
CA ILE A 43 1.80 28.16 -1.02
C ILE A 43 1.23 27.62 -2.35
N PHE A 44 0.76 28.53 -3.23
CA PHE A 44 0.25 28.11 -4.53
C PHE A 44 1.34 27.48 -5.41
N ILE A 45 2.55 28.04 -5.44
CA ILE A 45 3.67 27.47 -6.22
C ILE A 45 4.01 26.08 -5.71
N LEU A 46 4.13 25.91 -4.39
CA LEU A 46 4.42 24.61 -3.77
C LEU A 46 3.33 23.60 -4.11
N PHE A 47 2.06 23.97 -3.97
CA PHE A 47 0.91 23.12 -4.38
C PHE A 47 0.98 22.75 -5.86
N ALA A 48 1.22 23.75 -6.74
CA ALA A 48 1.27 23.50 -8.17
C ALA A 48 2.41 22.56 -8.57
N LEU A 49 3.57 22.67 -7.93
CA LEU A 49 4.71 21.78 -8.18
C LEU A 49 4.43 20.36 -7.71
N ILE A 50 3.95 20.20 -6.47
CA ILE A 50 3.61 18.87 -5.92
C ILE A 50 2.53 18.21 -6.77
N PHE A 51 1.48 18.96 -7.11
CA PHE A 51 0.39 18.42 -7.94
C PHE A 51 0.86 18.12 -9.37
N ALA A 52 1.77 18.92 -9.93
CA ALA A 52 2.33 18.67 -11.26
C ALA A 52 3.12 17.35 -11.30
N ILE A 53 3.93 17.08 -10.29
CA ILE A 53 4.68 15.82 -10.17
C ILE A 53 3.69 14.64 -10.04
N TRP A 54 2.74 14.73 -9.12
CA TRP A 54 1.74 13.68 -8.91
C TRP A 54 0.91 13.40 -10.19
N ALA A 55 0.41 14.45 -10.84
CA ALA A 55 -0.38 14.31 -12.06
C ALA A 55 0.43 13.74 -13.22
N SER A 56 1.72 14.12 -13.35
CA SER A 56 2.62 13.56 -14.36
C SER A 56 2.82 12.06 -14.17
N LEU A 57 3.02 11.61 -12.93
CA LEU A 57 3.14 10.19 -12.59
C LEU A 57 1.80 9.46 -12.80
N ALA A 58 0.68 10.05 -12.38
CA ALA A 58 -0.64 9.49 -12.61
C ALA A 58 -0.92 9.30 -14.12
N MET A 59 -0.61 10.30 -14.95
CA MET A 59 -0.73 10.20 -16.40
C MET A 59 0.23 9.19 -17.01
N TRP A 60 1.46 9.08 -16.50
CA TRP A 60 2.44 8.11 -16.97
C TRP A 60 1.96 6.67 -16.82
N TYR A 61 1.40 6.33 -15.65
CA TYR A 61 0.97 4.96 -15.34
C TYR A 61 -0.43 4.63 -15.87
N GLN A 62 -1.32 5.62 -16.02
CA GLN A 62 -2.74 5.34 -16.26
C GLN A 62 -3.29 5.76 -17.63
N LEU A 63 -2.54 6.53 -18.42
CA LEU A 63 -3.04 6.87 -19.76
C LEU A 63 -2.87 5.68 -20.72
N PRO A 64 -3.95 5.30 -21.45
CA PRO A 64 -3.97 4.13 -22.34
C PRO A 64 -3.26 4.37 -23.70
N PHE A 65 -2.31 5.30 -23.74
CA PHE A 65 -1.62 5.69 -24.97
C PHE A 65 -0.18 5.15 -24.97
N GLY A 66 0.39 4.99 -26.18
CA GLY A 66 1.80 4.67 -26.34
C GLY A 66 2.73 5.71 -25.69
N SER A 67 3.96 5.33 -25.38
CA SER A 67 4.93 6.14 -24.62
C SER A 67 5.13 7.56 -25.19
N VAL A 68 5.19 7.70 -26.51
CA VAL A 68 5.39 9.01 -27.15
C VAL A 68 4.22 9.98 -26.89
N VAL A 69 2.98 9.48 -27.00
CA VAL A 69 1.78 10.29 -26.76
C VAL A 69 1.69 10.66 -25.27
N ARG A 70 1.96 9.72 -24.36
CA ARG A 70 2.01 10.00 -22.92
C ARG A 70 3.03 11.08 -22.59
N GLN A 71 4.25 10.97 -23.13
CA GLN A 71 5.31 11.97 -22.93
C GLN A 71 4.88 13.36 -23.45
N ALA A 72 4.26 13.42 -24.62
CA ALA A 72 3.77 14.69 -25.18
C ALA A 72 2.70 15.33 -24.28
N ILE A 73 1.73 14.56 -23.77
CA ILE A 73 0.70 15.04 -22.84
C ILE A 73 1.32 15.58 -21.56
N ILE A 74 2.26 14.81 -20.97
CA ILE A 74 2.96 15.22 -19.74
C ILE A 74 3.80 16.47 -19.97
N ALA A 75 4.50 16.58 -21.12
CA ALA A 75 5.27 17.77 -21.46
C ALA A 75 4.38 19.01 -21.58
N LEU A 76 3.22 18.90 -22.25
CA LEU A 76 2.24 19.99 -22.34
C LEU A 76 1.70 20.39 -20.95
N TRP A 77 1.42 19.43 -20.10
CA TRP A 77 1.01 19.67 -18.72
C TRP A 77 2.08 20.42 -17.90
N LEU A 78 3.33 20.00 -18.00
CA LEU A 78 4.44 20.65 -17.31
C LEU A 78 4.70 22.07 -17.84
N LEU A 79 4.66 22.27 -19.16
CA LEU A 79 4.77 23.60 -19.78
C LEU A 79 3.63 24.54 -19.33
N PHE A 80 2.39 24.03 -19.25
CA PHE A 80 1.27 24.78 -18.73
C PHE A 80 1.47 25.15 -17.24
N THR A 81 1.97 24.21 -16.43
CA THR A 81 2.29 24.48 -15.02
C THR A 81 3.35 25.55 -14.89
N LEU A 82 4.44 25.45 -15.63
CA LEU A 82 5.51 26.47 -15.66
C LEU A 82 4.97 27.83 -16.13
N TRP A 83 4.15 27.87 -17.16
CA TRP A 83 3.50 29.12 -17.60
C TRP A 83 2.62 29.73 -16.50
N THR A 84 1.91 28.91 -15.72
CA THR A 84 1.07 29.36 -14.62
C THR A 84 1.92 29.97 -13.49
N ILE A 85 3.07 29.36 -13.17
CA ILE A 85 3.97 29.82 -12.11
C ILE A 85 4.80 31.03 -12.54
N ALA A 86 5.39 31.00 -13.75
CA ALA A 86 6.32 32.03 -14.23
C ALA A 86 5.62 33.33 -14.68
N GLY A 87 4.36 33.26 -15.06
CA GLY A 87 3.62 34.35 -15.69
C GLY A 87 3.09 35.44 -14.74
N GLU A 88 3.78 35.78 -13.67
CA GLU A 88 3.28 36.69 -12.61
C GLU A 88 3.38 38.19 -12.89
N ARG A 89 3.58 38.59 -14.12
CA ARG A 89 3.56 40.01 -14.46
C ARG A 89 2.15 40.43 -14.93
N ARG A 90 1.41 41.09 -14.00
CA ARG A 90 0.21 41.92 -14.22
C ARG A 90 -1.09 41.26 -14.71
N PHE A 91 -2.19 41.55 -14.04
CA PHE A 91 -3.62 41.42 -14.39
C PHE A 91 -4.23 40.03 -14.64
N SER A 92 -3.45 38.98 -14.87
CA SER A 92 -3.98 37.65 -15.21
C SER A 92 -3.69 36.56 -14.18
N CYS A 93 -3.04 36.86 -13.07
CA CYS A 93 -2.53 35.87 -12.11
C CYS A 93 -3.66 34.98 -11.54
N TRP A 94 -4.78 35.56 -11.11
CA TRP A 94 -5.89 34.80 -10.57
C TRP A 94 -6.59 33.92 -11.61
N ARG A 95 -6.70 34.38 -12.86
CA ARG A 95 -7.29 33.58 -13.95
C ARG A 95 -6.45 32.36 -14.25
N LYS A 96 -5.13 32.49 -14.34
CA LYS A 96 -4.21 31.37 -14.55
C LYS A 96 -4.29 30.36 -13.42
N ARG A 97 -4.31 30.83 -12.16
CA ARG A 97 -4.49 29.96 -10.99
C ARG A 97 -5.84 29.25 -11.03
N LEU A 98 -6.93 29.95 -11.39
CA LEU A 98 -8.24 29.37 -11.56
C LEU A 98 -8.24 28.27 -12.64
N PHE A 99 -7.64 28.54 -13.81
CA PHE A 99 -7.51 27.55 -14.89
C PHE A 99 -6.69 26.33 -14.43
N PHE A 100 -5.60 26.56 -13.71
CA PHE A 100 -4.81 25.47 -13.13
C PHE A 100 -5.65 24.62 -12.18
N CYS A 101 -6.38 25.25 -11.25
CA CYS A 101 -7.25 24.54 -10.31
C CYS A 101 -8.39 23.78 -11.01
N LEU A 102 -8.99 24.35 -12.03
CA LEU A 102 -10.03 23.66 -12.83
C LEU A 102 -9.47 22.44 -13.55
N LEU A 103 -8.28 22.57 -14.16
CA LEU A 103 -7.64 21.44 -14.82
C LEU A 103 -7.18 20.38 -13.80
N ALA A 104 -6.68 20.82 -12.62
CA ALA A 104 -6.36 19.91 -11.53
C ALA A 104 -7.59 19.13 -11.04
N LEU A 105 -8.75 19.78 -10.95
CA LEU A 105 -10.02 19.13 -10.62
C LEU A 105 -10.47 18.13 -11.70
N ILE A 106 -10.24 18.43 -12.97
CA ILE A 106 -10.53 17.51 -14.08
C ILE A 106 -9.63 16.27 -13.96
N ILE A 107 -8.32 16.44 -13.70
CA ILE A 107 -7.38 15.33 -13.53
C ILE A 107 -7.78 14.50 -12.31
N LEU A 108 -8.14 15.12 -11.18
CA LEU A 108 -8.63 14.40 -9.99
C LEU A 108 -9.95 13.66 -10.29
N GLY A 109 -10.89 14.29 -11.03
CA GLY A 109 -12.11 13.63 -11.48
C GLY A 109 -11.81 12.39 -12.33
N TRP A 110 -10.92 12.53 -13.32
CA TRP A 110 -10.45 11.39 -14.12
C TRP A 110 -9.82 10.30 -13.25
N TRP A 111 -8.96 10.67 -12.29
CA TRP A 111 -8.34 9.71 -11.35
C TRP A 111 -9.37 8.85 -10.61
N THR A 112 -10.52 9.42 -10.23
CA THR A 112 -11.58 8.68 -9.54
C THR A 112 -12.34 7.69 -10.44
N THR A 113 -12.21 7.81 -11.76
CA THR A 113 -12.85 6.88 -12.72
C THR A 113 -12.06 5.60 -12.94
N ILE A 114 -10.76 5.60 -12.59
CA ILE A 114 -9.89 4.43 -12.75
C ILE A 114 -10.33 3.36 -11.75
N ARG A 115 -10.71 2.19 -12.28
CA ARG A 115 -11.22 1.05 -11.50
C ARG A 115 -10.32 -0.17 -11.69
N PRO A 116 -10.13 -0.99 -10.64
CA PRO A 116 -9.44 -2.26 -10.79
C PRO A 116 -10.32 -3.24 -11.57
N SER A 117 -9.69 -4.22 -12.21
CA SER A 117 -10.35 -5.22 -13.07
C SER A 117 -9.95 -6.63 -12.66
N LEU A 118 -10.85 -7.60 -12.87
CA LEU A 118 -10.54 -9.03 -12.80
C LEU A 118 -10.15 -9.60 -14.17
N ASP A 119 -10.52 -8.88 -15.24
CA ASP A 119 -10.44 -9.35 -16.61
C ASP A 119 -9.42 -8.53 -17.40
N ARG A 120 -8.15 -8.98 -17.35
CA ARG A 120 -7.02 -8.46 -18.11
C ARG A 120 -6.11 -9.61 -18.54
N MET A 121 -5.13 -9.33 -19.40
CA MET A 121 -4.12 -10.31 -19.80
C MET A 121 -3.03 -10.40 -18.73
N TRP A 122 -3.32 -11.14 -17.68
CA TRP A 122 -2.43 -11.30 -16.54
C TRP A 122 -1.15 -12.06 -16.90
N ALA A 123 -0.05 -11.72 -16.25
CA ALA A 123 1.16 -12.52 -16.28
C ALA A 123 0.88 -13.91 -15.67
N PRO A 124 1.43 -15.00 -16.25
CA PRO A 124 1.06 -16.37 -15.90
C PRO A 124 1.19 -16.69 -14.41
N ASP A 125 2.22 -16.16 -13.75
CA ASP A 125 2.53 -16.43 -12.34
C ASP A 125 1.54 -15.78 -11.35
N VAL A 126 0.71 -14.84 -11.81
CA VAL A 126 -0.35 -14.16 -11.03
C VAL A 126 -1.72 -14.21 -11.74
N ALA A 127 -1.84 -15.06 -12.75
CA ALA A 127 -3.05 -15.14 -13.57
C ALA A 127 -4.28 -15.62 -12.79
N ARG A 128 -4.08 -16.48 -11.80
CA ARG A 128 -5.17 -17.04 -11.00
C ARG A 128 -5.05 -16.63 -9.54
N ILE A 129 -6.17 -16.22 -8.95
CA ILE A 129 -6.30 -15.93 -7.52
C ILE A 129 -6.74 -17.23 -6.83
N VAL A 130 -6.16 -17.52 -5.67
CA VAL A 130 -6.62 -18.65 -4.85
C VAL A 130 -8.04 -18.40 -4.36
N THR A 131 -8.86 -19.43 -4.41
CA THR A 131 -10.16 -19.47 -3.75
C THR A 131 -10.28 -20.73 -2.90
N GLY A 132 -11.18 -20.73 -1.93
CA GLY A 132 -11.34 -21.91 -1.11
C GLY A 132 -12.76 -22.11 -0.61
N LYS A 133 -13.11 -23.40 -0.42
CA LYS A 133 -14.35 -23.86 0.22
C LYS A 133 -14.00 -24.47 1.55
N VAL A 134 -14.76 -24.13 2.58
CA VAL A 134 -14.57 -24.58 3.96
C VAL A 134 -15.72 -25.50 4.34
N ASP A 135 -15.38 -26.69 4.84
CA ASP A 135 -16.32 -27.64 5.41
C ASP A 135 -15.74 -28.16 6.75
N GLY A 136 -16.16 -27.54 7.83
CA GLY A 136 -15.60 -27.78 9.16
C GLY A 136 -14.11 -27.46 9.25
N ASP A 137 -13.28 -28.47 9.45
CA ASP A 137 -11.82 -28.33 9.46
C ASP A 137 -11.19 -28.64 8.09
N ILE A 138 -11.96 -29.12 7.14
CA ILE A 138 -11.48 -29.42 5.80
C ILE A 138 -11.63 -28.20 4.91
N VAL A 139 -10.55 -27.78 4.27
CA VAL A 139 -10.54 -26.68 3.32
C VAL A 139 -9.99 -27.16 1.99
N THR A 140 -10.79 -27.00 0.93
CA THR A 140 -10.33 -27.24 -0.44
C THR A 140 -9.97 -25.91 -1.08
N LEU A 141 -8.69 -25.72 -1.37
CA LEU A 141 -8.17 -24.58 -2.13
C LEU A 141 -8.17 -24.90 -3.61
N THR A 142 -8.65 -23.94 -4.41
CA THR A 142 -8.58 -23.97 -5.87
C THR A 142 -7.53 -22.99 -6.35
N ASN A 143 -6.78 -23.33 -7.40
CA ASN A 143 -5.68 -22.54 -7.94
C ASN A 143 -4.47 -22.44 -6.99
N VAL A 144 -4.07 -23.53 -6.37
CA VAL A 144 -2.76 -23.62 -5.69
C VAL A 144 -1.68 -23.74 -6.76
N ARG A 145 -0.68 -22.86 -6.72
CA ARG A 145 0.40 -22.81 -7.71
C ARG A 145 1.53 -23.77 -7.31
N ASP A 146 1.99 -24.56 -8.28
CA ASP A 146 3.14 -25.47 -8.13
C ASP A 146 3.99 -25.45 -9.41
N PHE A 147 4.42 -24.27 -9.81
CA PHE A 147 5.20 -24.07 -11.04
C PHE A 147 6.59 -24.66 -10.93
N GLU A 148 7.09 -25.17 -12.05
CA GLU A 148 8.45 -25.68 -12.18
C GLU A 148 9.33 -24.63 -12.88
N TRP A 149 10.10 -23.90 -12.09
CA TRP A 149 10.93 -22.80 -12.55
C TRP A 149 12.30 -23.27 -13.04
N ARG A 150 12.68 -22.86 -14.23
CA ARG A 150 14.04 -22.99 -14.81
C ARG A 150 14.76 -21.65 -14.82
N THR A 151 14.05 -20.57 -15.18
CA THR A 151 14.48 -19.18 -15.07
C THR A 151 13.29 -18.33 -14.59
N THR A 152 13.45 -17.03 -14.48
CA THR A 152 12.35 -16.10 -14.17
C THR A 152 11.32 -15.98 -15.30
N GLU A 153 11.68 -16.41 -16.52
CA GLU A 153 10.85 -16.30 -17.72
C GLU A 153 10.47 -17.67 -18.30
N ASP A 154 11.27 -18.72 -17.98
CA ASP A 154 11.03 -20.09 -18.43
C ASP A 154 10.60 -20.96 -17.26
N PHE A 155 9.36 -21.43 -17.29
CA PHE A 155 8.74 -22.28 -16.28
C PHE A 155 7.61 -23.13 -16.89
N THR A 156 7.28 -24.20 -16.21
CA THR A 156 6.10 -25.00 -16.53
C THR A 156 4.98 -24.65 -15.58
N GLU A 157 3.85 -24.17 -16.10
CA GLU A 157 2.68 -23.86 -15.29
C GLU A 157 2.03 -25.13 -14.74
N ASN A 158 1.73 -25.13 -13.46
CA ASN A 158 0.91 -26.14 -12.81
C ASN A 158 0.05 -25.49 -11.73
N TRP A 159 -1.25 -25.36 -12.02
CA TRP A 159 -2.27 -24.94 -11.09
C TRP A 159 -3.11 -26.14 -10.68
N LYS A 160 -3.28 -26.36 -9.39
CA LYS A 160 -3.98 -27.54 -8.87
C LYS A 160 -4.95 -27.19 -7.75
N ASP A 161 -5.88 -28.08 -7.50
CA ASP A 161 -6.75 -28.02 -6.34
C ASP A 161 -6.16 -28.91 -5.24
N GLU A 162 -6.15 -28.41 -4.00
CA GLU A 162 -5.57 -29.10 -2.85
C GLU A 162 -6.50 -29.01 -1.64
N THR A 163 -6.58 -30.13 -0.90
CA THR A 163 -7.40 -30.20 0.31
C THR A 163 -6.51 -30.30 1.55
N TYR A 164 -6.80 -29.49 2.55
CA TYR A 164 -6.07 -29.41 3.82
C TYR A 164 -7.00 -29.64 5.00
N ASP A 165 -6.53 -30.38 5.99
CA ASP A 165 -7.18 -30.56 7.29
C ASP A 165 -6.58 -29.59 8.30
N LEU A 166 -7.30 -28.52 8.65
CA LEU A 166 -6.81 -27.45 9.52
C LEU A 166 -6.58 -27.90 10.96
N SER A 167 -7.18 -29.04 11.37
CA SER A 167 -6.88 -29.63 12.69
C SER A 167 -5.45 -30.19 12.76
N LYS A 168 -4.79 -30.36 11.61
CA LYS A 168 -3.43 -30.90 11.45
C LYS A 168 -2.38 -29.85 11.17
N ILE A 169 -2.68 -28.54 11.34
CA ILE A 169 -1.66 -27.50 11.25
C ILE A 169 -0.62 -27.70 12.36
N THR A 170 0.64 -27.78 11.99
CA THR A 170 1.78 -28.02 12.89
C THR A 170 2.69 -26.81 13.04
N SER A 171 2.75 -25.95 12.02
CA SER A 171 3.59 -24.74 12.03
C SER A 171 3.01 -23.62 11.21
N VAL A 172 3.39 -22.40 11.58
CA VAL A 172 3.20 -21.20 10.76
C VAL A 172 4.56 -20.53 10.65
N ASP A 173 5.02 -20.31 9.42
CA ASP A 173 6.32 -19.69 9.13
C ASP A 173 6.13 -18.40 8.35
N ILE A 174 6.82 -17.32 8.76
CA ILE A 174 6.96 -16.11 7.97
C ILE A 174 8.26 -16.18 7.19
N TYR A 175 8.17 -15.99 5.87
CA TYR A 175 9.32 -15.79 5.00
C TYR A 175 9.50 -14.33 4.65
N LEU A 176 10.73 -13.84 4.69
CA LEU A 176 11.12 -12.54 4.19
C LEU A 176 12.18 -12.72 3.11
N SER A 177 11.89 -12.19 1.93
CA SER A 177 12.79 -12.24 0.77
C SER A 177 13.25 -10.84 0.43
N TYR A 178 14.58 -10.61 0.44
CA TYR A 178 15.22 -9.33 0.21
C TYR A 178 15.91 -9.33 -1.14
N TRP A 179 15.78 -8.24 -1.93
CA TRP A 179 16.37 -8.16 -3.26
C TRP A 179 17.11 -6.85 -3.57
N SER A 180 16.91 -5.77 -2.78
CA SER A 180 17.53 -4.47 -3.11
C SER A 180 17.93 -3.62 -1.91
N SER A 181 17.22 -3.70 -0.80
CA SER A 181 17.42 -2.86 0.38
C SER A 181 17.08 -3.62 1.65
N PRO A 182 17.82 -3.40 2.75
CA PRO A 182 17.49 -4.01 4.04
C PRO A 182 16.16 -3.53 4.63
N ALA A 183 15.61 -2.42 4.14
CA ALA A 183 14.34 -1.85 4.62
C ALA A 183 13.11 -2.50 3.97
N ILE A 184 13.28 -3.14 2.81
CA ILE A 184 12.16 -3.67 2.01
C ILE A 184 12.36 -5.16 1.76
N ALA A 185 11.40 -5.96 2.16
CA ALA A 185 11.33 -7.38 1.88
C ALA A 185 9.94 -7.77 1.42
N HIS A 186 9.84 -8.79 0.59
CA HIS A 186 8.56 -9.44 0.33
C HIS A 186 8.26 -10.41 1.47
N THR A 187 7.04 -10.35 1.97
CA THR A 187 6.61 -11.15 3.13
C THR A 187 5.60 -12.19 2.67
N LEU A 188 5.86 -13.46 3.02
CA LEU A 188 5.01 -14.58 2.70
C LEU A 188 4.70 -15.36 3.99
N LEU A 189 3.56 -16.04 4.03
CA LEU A 189 3.16 -16.84 5.18
C LEU A 189 2.92 -18.28 4.76
N SER A 190 3.63 -19.22 5.36
CA SER A 190 3.52 -20.67 5.11
C SER A 190 2.85 -21.37 6.28
N PHE A 191 1.95 -22.29 5.97
CA PHE A 191 1.32 -23.21 6.91
C PHE A 191 1.82 -24.62 6.65
N GLY A 192 2.42 -25.24 7.67
CA GLY A 192 2.85 -26.63 7.64
C GLY A 192 1.83 -27.54 8.28
N PHE A 193 1.69 -28.75 7.72
CA PHE A 193 0.73 -29.76 8.16
C PHE A 193 1.44 -31.04 8.61
N ALA A 194 0.75 -31.86 9.43
CA ALA A 194 1.28 -33.08 9.99
C ALA A 194 1.67 -34.14 8.95
N ASP A 195 1.14 -34.06 7.72
CA ASP A 195 1.50 -34.90 6.58
C ASP A 195 2.76 -34.43 5.82
N GLY A 196 3.42 -33.37 6.31
CA GLY A 196 4.62 -32.81 5.74
C GLY A 196 4.37 -31.81 4.58
N ARG A 197 3.12 -31.61 4.15
CA ARG A 197 2.79 -30.58 3.14
C ARG A 197 2.89 -29.18 3.74
N HIS A 198 3.19 -28.23 2.87
CA HIS A 198 3.22 -26.81 3.21
C HIS A 198 2.53 -26.00 2.11
N VAL A 199 1.72 -25.03 2.51
CA VAL A 199 1.13 -24.07 1.58
C VAL A 199 1.48 -22.64 2.00
N VAL A 200 1.94 -21.87 1.05
CA VAL A 200 2.36 -20.48 1.23
C VAL A 200 1.29 -19.55 0.67
N PHE A 201 0.82 -18.61 1.48
CA PHE A 201 0.02 -17.49 1.00
C PHE A 201 0.88 -16.25 0.80
N SER A 202 0.65 -15.58 -0.32
CA SER A 202 1.35 -14.36 -0.69
C SER A 202 0.40 -13.35 -1.32
N GLY A 203 0.45 -12.12 -0.83
CA GLY A 203 -0.15 -10.96 -1.49
C GLY A 203 0.78 -10.44 -2.57
N GLU A 204 0.43 -10.65 -3.82
CA GLU A 204 1.27 -10.30 -4.97
C GLU A 204 0.69 -9.11 -5.75
N ILE A 205 1.56 -8.35 -6.38
CA ILE A 205 1.13 -7.46 -7.45
C ILE A 205 0.59 -8.31 -8.60
N ARG A 206 -0.63 -8.05 -9.04
CA ARG A 206 -1.22 -8.68 -10.21
C ARG A 206 -0.94 -7.82 -11.43
N ARG A 207 0.19 -8.08 -12.08
CA ARG A 207 0.62 -7.36 -13.27
C ARG A 207 0.07 -7.99 -14.54
N GLU A 208 -0.14 -7.18 -15.55
CA GLU A 208 -0.40 -7.66 -16.91
C GLU A 208 0.89 -8.23 -17.53
N HIS A 209 0.74 -9.05 -18.57
CA HIS A 209 1.88 -9.74 -19.21
C HIS A 209 3.00 -8.81 -19.68
N HIS A 210 2.66 -7.58 -20.07
CA HIS A 210 3.62 -6.58 -20.56
C HIS A 210 4.13 -5.61 -19.48
N GLU A 211 3.61 -5.71 -18.27
CA GLU A 211 3.98 -4.83 -17.17
C GLU A 211 5.20 -5.37 -16.42
N VAL A 212 6.06 -4.45 -16.00
CA VAL A 212 7.25 -4.74 -15.21
C VAL A 212 7.03 -4.20 -13.80
N PHE A 213 7.54 -4.91 -12.80
CA PHE A 213 7.45 -4.46 -11.41
C PHE A 213 7.95 -3.03 -11.24
N SER A 214 7.13 -2.20 -10.60
CA SER A 214 7.44 -0.82 -10.24
C SER A 214 6.88 -0.50 -8.86
N SER A 215 7.77 -0.21 -7.89
CA SER A 215 7.34 0.26 -6.58
C SER A 215 6.60 1.59 -6.66
N ILE A 216 6.97 2.45 -7.62
CA ILE A 216 6.29 3.73 -7.85
C ILE A 216 4.92 3.50 -8.50
N GLY A 217 4.84 2.58 -9.47
CA GLY A 217 3.59 2.21 -10.12
C GLY A 217 2.51 1.73 -9.15
N GLY A 218 2.91 1.01 -8.10
CA GLY A 218 2.02 0.58 -7.03
C GLY A 218 1.35 1.74 -6.25
N PHE A 219 1.94 2.94 -6.20
CA PHE A 219 1.27 4.14 -5.67
C PHE A 219 0.25 4.73 -6.65
N PHE A 220 0.37 4.40 -7.94
CA PHE A 220 -0.41 5.01 -9.02
C PHE A 220 -1.40 4.05 -9.67
N ARG A 221 -1.88 3.03 -8.93
CA ARG A 221 -2.92 2.08 -9.38
C ARG A 221 -2.52 1.28 -10.63
N GLU A 222 -1.22 1.09 -10.86
CA GLU A 222 -0.71 0.33 -12.02
C GLU A 222 -1.13 -1.14 -11.92
N PHE A 223 -1.10 -1.69 -10.70
CA PHE A 223 -1.33 -3.12 -10.47
C PHE A 223 -2.57 -3.37 -9.64
N GLU A 224 -3.25 -4.47 -9.94
CA GLU A 224 -4.21 -5.06 -9.03
C GLU A 224 -3.52 -5.92 -7.97
N LEU A 225 -4.26 -6.28 -6.93
CA LEU A 225 -3.84 -7.19 -5.88
C LEU A 225 -4.27 -8.61 -6.19
N ALA A 226 -3.36 -9.57 -6.08
CA ALA A 226 -3.66 -11.00 -6.13
C ALA A 226 -3.31 -11.67 -4.80
N MET A 227 -4.16 -12.60 -4.36
CA MET A 227 -3.80 -13.59 -3.35
C MET A 227 -3.39 -14.87 -4.05
N ILE A 228 -2.13 -15.26 -3.87
CA ILE A 228 -1.57 -16.52 -4.40
C ILE A 228 -1.42 -17.51 -3.25
N ALA A 229 -1.91 -18.73 -3.43
CA ALA A 229 -1.48 -19.88 -2.65
C ALA A 229 -0.54 -20.71 -3.51
N ALA A 230 0.59 -21.13 -2.95
CA ALA A 230 1.60 -21.89 -3.68
C ALA A 230 2.31 -22.91 -2.79
N GLU A 231 2.88 -23.95 -3.40
CA GLU A 231 3.84 -24.84 -2.74
C GLU A 231 5.14 -24.09 -2.39
N GLU A 232 5.80 -24.46 -1.29
CA GLU A 232 7.13 -23.87 -0.97
C GLU A 232 8.15 -24.12 -2.06
N ARG A 233 8.11 -25.33 -2.68
CA ARG A 233 8.99 -25.70 -3.80
C ARG A 233 8.70 -24.96 -5.12
N ASP A 234 7.69 -24.12 -5.15
CA ASP A 234 7.42 -23.13 -6.20
C ASP A 234 7.87 -21.74 -5.73
N ILE A 235 7.11 -21.13 -4.82
CA ILE A 235 7.24 -19.70 -4.54
C ILE A 235 8.48 -19.34 -3.73
N ILE A 236 8.94 -20.20 -2.82
CA ILE A 236 10.18 -20.00 -2.07
C ILE A 236 11.38 -20.41 -2.91
N TYR A 237 11.29 -21.54 -3.65
CA TYR A 237 12.32 -21.99 -4.58
C TYR A 237 12.62 -20.95 -5.66
N LEU A 238 11.60 -20.31 -6.24
CA LEU A 238 11.78 -19.19 -7.18
C LEU A 238 12.69 -18.11 -6.60
N ARG A 239 12.49 -17.74 -5.32
CA ARG A 239 13.25 -16.67 -4.67
C ARG A 239 14.67 -17.08 -4.35
N THR A 240 14.86 -18.22 -3.72
CA THR A 240 16.18 -18.71 -3.28
C THR A 240 17.05 -19.24 -4.42
N ASN A 241 16.46 -20.05 -5.32
CA ASN A 241 17.23 -20.83 -6.31
C ASN A 241 17.30 -20.15 -7.67
N ILE A 242 16.27 -19.42 -8.08
CA ILE A 242 16.18 -18.79 -9.40
C ILE A 242 16.57 -17.31 -9.34
N ARG A 243 15.92 -16.53 -8.48
CA ARG A 243 16.17 -15.08 -8.34
C ARG A 243 17.40 -14.76 -7.49
N LYS A 244 17.87 -15.71 -6.66
CA LYS A 244 19.00 -15.53 -5.74
C LYS A 244 18.80 -14.37 -4.78
N GLU A 245 17.57 -14.21 -4.31
CA GLU A 245 17.21 -13.27 -3.25
C GLU A 245 17.68 -13.84 -1.89
N ASP A 246 17.94 -12.97 -0.91
CA ASP A 246 18.28 -13.38 0.47
C ASP A 246 16.99 -13.72 1.22
N VAL A 247 16.76 -14.99 1.54
CA VAL A 247 15.52 -15.47 2.13
C VAL A 247 15.71 -15.97 3.56
N TYR A 248 14.86 -15.50 4.44
CA TYR A 248 14.83 -15.85 5.85
C TYR A 248 13.50 -16.47 6.23
N ARG A 249 13.53 -17.56 7.01
CA ARG A 249 12.34 -18.25 7.54
C ARG A 249 12.28 -18.08 9.06
N TYR A 250 11.20 -17.49 9.55
CA TYR A 250 10.94 -17.33 10.99
C TYR A 250 9.69 -18.11 11.38
N GLN A 251 9.84 -19.10 12.24
CA GLN A 251 8.69 -19.82 12.79
C GLN A 251 7.95 -18.93 13.80
N VAL A 252 6.65 -18.75 13.57
CA VAL A 252 5.78 -17.93 14.42
C VAL A 252 5.25 -18.79 15.56
N LYS A 253 5.35 -18.28 16.78
CA LYS A 253 4.76 -18.89 17.99
C LYS A 253 3.24 -18.66 17.99
N LEU A 254 2.53 -19.43 17.20
CA LEU A 254 1.08 -19.30 17.06
C LEU A 254 0.39 -20.60 17.49
N PRO A 255 -0.49 -20.57 18.51
CA PRO A 255 -1.28 -21.75 18.92
C PRO A 255 -2.18 -22.27 17.77
N PRO A 256 -2.60 -23.54 17.80
CA PRO A 256 -3.40 -24.14 16.73
C PRO A 256 -4.71 -23.42 16.42
N GLY A 257 -5.44 -22.93 17.42
CA GLY A 257 -6.69 -22.19 17.21
C GLY A 257 -6.51 -20.90 16.40
N PRO A 258 -5.64 -19.97 16.84
CA PRO A 258 -5.26 -18.80 16.06
C PRO A 258 -4.64 -19.13 14.70
N ALA A 259 -3.82 -20.17 14.57
CA ALA A 259 -3.27 -20.60 13.26
C ALA A 259 -4.37 -21.00 12.29
N ARG A 260 -5.37 -21.77 12.75
CA ARG A 260 -6.56 -22.11 11.98
C ARG A 260 -7.34 -20.87 11.53
N GLN A 261 -7.58 -19.93 12.43
CA GLN A 261 -8.31 -18.71 12.13
C GLN A 261 -7.54 -17.85 11.11
N LEU A 262 -6.21 -17.77 11.24
CA LEU A 262 -5.35 -17.06 10.30
C LEU A 262 -5.41 -17.69 8.91
N PHE A 263 -5.37 -19.02 8.80
CA PHE A 263 -5.54 -19.72 7.53
C PHE A 263 -6.89 -19.37 6.89
N LEU A 264 -7.98 -19.44 7.65
CA LEU A 264 -9.32 -19.12 7.16
C LEU A 264 -9.45 -17.66 6.70
N SER A 265 -8.78 -16.72 7.36
CA SER A 265 -8.79 -15.32 6.94
C SER A 265 -8.09 -15.12 5.59
N TYR A 266 -7.02 -15.87 5.29
CA TYR A 266 -6.39 -15.87 3.96
C TYR A 266 -7.30 -16.47 2.88
N VAL A 267 -8.00 -17.54 3.19
CA VAL A 267 -9.01 -18.15 2.28
C VAL A 267 -10.11 -17.15 1.97
N GLU A 268 -10.66 -16.52 2.99
CA GLU A 268 -11.72 -15.51 2.83
C GLU A 268 -11.21 -14.31 2.01
N ARG A 269 -9.99 -13.84 2.27
CA ARG A 269 -9.39 -12.74 1.51
C ARG A 269 -9.19 -13.12 0.03
N GLY A 270 -8.75 -14.34 -0.25
CA GLY A 270 -8.66 -14.88 -1.61
C GLY A 270 -10.03 -14.88 -2.32
N ASN A 271 -11.06 -15.38 -1.65
CA ASN A 271 -12.43 -15.38 -2.17
C ASN A 271 -12.94 -13.96 -2.46
N GLN A 272 -12.68 -12.98 -1.57
CA GLN A 272 -13.06 -11.58 -1.77
C GLN A 272 -12.36 -10.98 -2.98
N LEU A 273 -11.05 -11.20 -3.13
CA LEU A 273 -10.27 -10.69 -4.27
C LEU A 273 -10.68 -11.34 -5.60
N ALA A 274 -11.06 -12.61 -5.57
CA ALA A 274 -11.58 -13.30 -6.76
C ALA A 274 -12.98 -12.80 -7.15
N ALA A 275 -13.79 -12.35 -6.19
CA ALA A 275 -15.11 -11.80 -6.44
C ALA A 275 -15.07 -10.32 -6.84
N LYS A 276 -14.12 -9.55 -6.31
CA LYS A 276 -14.00 -8.11 -6.53
C LYS A 276 -12.54 -7.69 -6.58
N ALA A 277 -12.12 -7.15 -7.72
CA ALA A 277 -10.76 -6.63 -7.88
C ALA A 277 -10.49 -5.46 -6.93
N GLU A 278 -9.26 -5.37 -6.46
CA GLU A 278 -8.71 -4.25 -5.69
C GLU A 278 -7.34 -3.87 -6.24
N PHE A 279 -6.98 -2.58 -6.13
CA PHE A 279 -5.62 -2.17 -6.46
C PHE A 279 -4.63 -2.57 -5.37
N TYR A 280 -3.47 -3.05 -5.79
CA TYR A 280 -2.30 -3.08 -4.95
C TYR A 280 -1.85 -1.63 -4.65
N ASN A 281 -1.39 -1.38 -3.45
CA ASN A 281 -0.78 -0.11 -3.09
C ASN A 281 0.46 -0.34 -2.25
N THR A 282 1.59 0.20 -2.71
CA THR A 282 2.92 -0.01 -2.09
C THR A 282 2.96 0.34 -0.60
N LEU A 283 2.12 1.26 -0.12
CA LEU A 283 2.11 1.68 1.28
C LEU A 283 0.96 1.06 2.09
N THR A 284 -0.25 1.00 1.53
CA THR A 284 -1.46 0.71 2.30
C THR A 284 -2.03 -0.68 2.08
N THR A 285 -1.70 -1.33 0.95
CA THR A 285 -2.27 -2.63 0.57
C THR A 285 -1.20 -3.47 -0.13
N ASN A 286 -0.22 -3.90 0.64
CA ASN A 286 0.92 -4.70 0.20
C ASN A 286 0.99 -6.04 0.96
N CYS A 287 2.00 -6.86 0.67
CA CYS A 287 2.17 -8.17 1.29
C CYS A 287 2.23 -8.12 2.82
N THR A 288 2.89 -7.11 3.40
CA THR A 288 3.06 -7.01 4.87
C THR A 288 1.86 -6.40 5.57
N THR A 289 1.27 -5.34 4.99
CA THR A 289 0.04 -4.76 5.56
C THR A 289 -1.10 -5.75 5.55
N MET A 290 -1.18 -6.63 4.54
CA MET A 290 -2.17 -7.69 4.48
C MET A 290 -1.99 -8.71 5.62
N ILE A 291 -0.76 -9.15 5.91
CA ILE A 291 -0.47 -10.03 7.06
C ILE A 291 -0.86 -9.33 8.37
N PHE A 292 -0.55 -8.05 8.49
CA PHE A 292 -0.89 -7.26 9.67
C PHE A 292 -2.41 -7.15 9.86
N ASP A 293 -3.15 -6.87 8.80
CA ASP A 293 -4.61 -6.79 8.84
C ASP A 293 -5.23 -8.13 9.24
N MET A 294 -4.70 -9.27 8.73
CA MET A 294 -5.14 -10.61 9.14
C MET A 294 -4.83 -10.87 10.61
N ALA A 295 -3.63 -10.48 11.10
CA ALA A 295 -3.27 -10.62 12.51
C ALA A 295 -4.19 -9.80 13.42
N ARG A 296 -4.61 -8.60 13.01
CA ARG A 296 -5.57 -7.76 13.75
C ARG A 296 -6.99 -8.30 13.77
N LEU A 297 -7.37 -9.15 12.81
CA LEU A 297 -8.64 -9.88 12.91
C LEU A 297 -8.63 -10.89 14.06
N LEU A 298 -7.45 -11.43 14.41
CA LEU A 298 -7.29 -12.37 15.53
C LEU A 298 -7.15 -11.63 16.88
N ASP A 299 -6.41 -10.54 16.86
CA ASP A 299 -6.19 -9.69 18.04
C ASP A 299 -6.24 -8.21 17.64
N PRO A 300 -7.38 -7.51 17.88
CA PRO A 300 -7.50 -6.08 17.57
C PRO A 300 -6.51 -5.17 18.30
N THR A 301 -5.89 -5.67 19.38
CA THR A 301 -4.87 -4.93 20.16
C THR A 301 -3.48 -5.02 19.56
N PHE A 302 -3.31 -5.76 18.47
CA PHE A 302 -2.04 -5.93 17.75
C PHE A 302 -1.44 -4.56 17.41
N PRO A 303 -0.28 -4.18 17.99
CA PRO A 303 0.20 -2.81 17.92
C PRO A 303 0.69 -2.46 16.51
N PHE A 304 0.34 -1.26 16.03
CA PHE A 304 0.92 -0.75 14.80
C PHE A 304 2.35 -0.25 15.03
N ASP A 305 3.25 -0.62 14.13
CA ASP A 305 4.65 -0.20 14.15
C ASP A 305 5.09 0.17 12.72
N TYR A 306 6.02 1.13 12.57
CA TYR A 306 6.54 1.55 11.27
C TYR A 306 7.22 0.40 10.50
N ARG A 307 7.73 -0.62 11.20
CA ARG A 307 8.34 -1.83 10.64
C ARG A 307 7.37 -2.69 9.82
N ILE A 308 6.07 -2.47 9.99
CA ILE A 308 5.03 -3.08 9.14
C ILE A 308 5.03 -2.42 7.76
N LEU A 309 5.31 -1.12 7.68
CA LEU A 309 5.43 -0.40 6.41
C LEU A 309 6.81 -0.62 5.77
N LEU A 310 7.85 -0.76 6.58
CA LEU A 310 9.20 -1.08 6.15
C LEU A 310 9.47 -2.56 6.42
N SER A 311 8.91 -3.41 5.59
CA SER A 311 8.81 -4.87 5.73
C SER A 311 10.14 -5.58 6.05
N GLY A 312 11.27 -5.02 5.60
CA GLY A 312 12.58 -5.56 5.90
C GLY A 312 12.95 -5.53 7.38
N TYR A 313 12.29 -4.69 8.18
CA TYR A 313 12.47 -4.62 9.63
C TYR A 313 11.42 -5.41 10.43
N LEU A 314 10.51 -6.11 9.76
CA LEU A 314 9.49 -6.94 10.39
C LEU A 314 10.06 -7.97 11.38
N PRO A 315 11.22 -8.65 11.14
CA PRO A 315 11.77 -9.59 12.11
C PRO A 315 12.04 -8.95 13.46
N GLY A 316 12.55 -7.71 13.49
CA GLY A 316 12.75 -6.98 14.76
C GLY A 316 11.44 -6.73 15.49
N TYR A 317 10.37 -6.39 14.77
CA TYR A 317 9.04 -6.22 15.36
C TYR A 317 8.51 -7.53 15.97
N LEU A 318 8.63 -8.64 15.24
CA LEU A 318 8.19 -9.96 15.71
C LEU A 318 9.02 -10.43 16.92
N PHE A 319 10.34 -10.17 16.91
CA PHE A 319 11.26 -10.51 17.98
C PHE A 319 10.94 -9.74 19.26
N ASP A 320 10.78 -8.42 19.17
CA ASP A 320 10.49 -7.56 20.32
C ASP A 320 9.15 -7.90 21.00
N ASN A 321 8.19 -8.42 20.23
CA ASN A 321 6.89 -8.87 20.74
C ASN A 321 6.87 -10.36 21.15
N GLY A 322 8.00 -11.07 21.02
CA GLY A 322 8.12 -12.48 21.42
C GLY A 322 7.36 -13.48 20.54
N TRP A 323 6.98 -13.08 19.32
CA TRP A 323 6.19 -13.92 18.39
C TRP A 323 7.05 -14.88 17.55
N ILE A 324 8.35 -14.67 17.52
CA ILE A 324 9.31 -15.61 16.96
C ILE A 324 10.28 -16.08 18.04
N GLU A 325 11.20 -17.00 17.69
CA GLU A 325 12.25 -17.43 18.60
C GLU A 325 13.08 -16.22 19.07
N ASN A 326 13.38 -16.18 20.37
CA ASN A 326 14.15 -15.11 21.02
C ASN A 326 15.37 -15.64 21.82
N GLY A 327 15.90 -16.79 21.43
CA GLY A 327 17.13 -17.36 21.99
C GLY A 327 18.37 -16.63 21.44
N GLY A 328 18.86 -15.62 22.15
CA GLY A 328 20.00 -14.80 21.74
C GLY A 328 19.61 -13.40 21.24
N SER A 329 20.52 -12.75 20.51
CA SER A 329 20.25 -11.44 19.87
C SER A 329 19.38 -11.60 18.61
N LEU A 330 18.78 -10.50 18.15
CA LEU A 330 18.06 -10.49 16.88
C LEU A 330 18.96 -10.93 15.70
N GLU A 331 20.25 -10.57 15.75
CA GLU A 331 21.22 -10.97 14.71
C GLU A 331 21.47 -12.49 14.74
N ASP A 332 21.56 -13.11 15.92
CA ASP A 332 21.70 -14.57 16.04
C ASP A 332 20.46 -15.28 15.48
N VAL A 333 19.27 -14.74 15.77
CA VAL A 333 18.00 -15.28 15.23
C VAL A 333 17.97 -15.13 13.71
N ARG A 334 18.41 -13.99 13.18
CA ARG A 334 18.48 -13.73 11.74
C ARG A 334 19.45 -14.69 11.04
N GLN A 335 20.64 -14.92 11.59
CA GLN A 335 21.61 -15.86 11.03
C GLN A 335 21.03 -17.28 10.95
N ARG A 336 20.35 -17.74 12.01
CA ARG A 336 19.70 -19.07 12.00
C ARG A 336 18.51 -19.14 11.04
N ALA A 337 17.84 -18.03 10.80
CA ALA A 337 16.67 -17.93 9.91
C ALA A 337 17.03 -17.98 8.43
N SER A 338 18.28 -17.71 8.02
CA SER A 338 18.72 -17.78 6.61
C SER A 338 18.57 -19.21 6.10
N ILE A 339 17.91 -19.33 4.93
CA ILE A 339 17.65 -20.64 4.31
C ILE A 339 18.37 -20.83 2.96
N ASP A 340 19.10 -19.84 2.45
CA ASP A 340 19.63 -19.84 1.09
C ASP A 340 20.58 -21.01 0.82
N ALA A 341 21.54 -21.25 1.72
CA ALA A 341 22.47 -22.35 1.57
C ALA A 341 21.77 -23.71 1.55
N LYS A 342 20.78 -23.91 2.45
CA LYS A 342 19.97 -25.14 2.50
C LYS A 342 19.08 -25.29 1.27
N ALA A 343 18.44 -24.23 0.84
CA ALA A 343 17.59 -24.21 -0.35
C ALA A 343 18.37 -24.55 -1.62
N GLN A 344 19.58 -24.00 -1.76
CA GLN A 344 20.42 -24.17 -2.94
C GLN A 344 21.22 -25.50 -2.94
N ALA A 345 21.25 -26.23 -1.82
CA ALA A 345 21.91 -27.54 -1.72
C ALA A 345 21.18 -28.66 -2.51
N GLY A 346 19.98 -28.39 -3.05
CA GLY A 346 19.24 -29.38 -3.83
C GLY A 346 18.14 -28.80 -4.70
N GLY A 347 17.42 -29.67 -5.41
CA GLY A 347 16.31 -29.32 -6.29
C GLY A 347 14.98 -29.13 -5.54
N ARG A 348 13.87 -29.25 -6.29
CA ARG A 348 12.51 -29.07 -5.78
C ARG A 348 12.07 -30.22 -4.85
N ASP A 349 12.58 -31.44 -5.06
CA ASP A 349 12.22 -32.60 -4.26
C ASP A 349 12.75 -32.46 -2.84
N GLY A 350 11.91 -32.73 -1.85
CA GLY A 350 12.23 -32.59 -0.43
C GLY A 350 12.56 -31.13 0.00
N PHE A 351 12.19 -30.13 -0.80
CA PHE A 351 12.57 -28.74 -0.58
C PHE A 351 12.12 -28.23 0.80
N SER A 352 10.85 -28.42 1.16
CA SER A 352 10.29 -27.94 2.43
C SER A 352 10.96 -28.57 3.65
N GLN A 353 11.37 -29.84 3.59
CA GLN A 353 12.13 -30.50 4.64
C GLN A 353 13.54 -29.92 4.72
N ARG A 354 14.24 -29.85 3.59
CA ARG A 354 15.64 -29.41 3.52
C ARG A 354 15.85 -27.99 4.07
N ILE A 355 14.94 -27.05 3.80
CA ILE A 355 15.08 -25.67 4.31
C ILE A 355 14.80 -25.56 5.83
N ARG A 356 14.37 -26.64 6.48
CA ARG A 356 14.10 -26.72 7.93
C ARG A 356 15.20 -27.45 8.71
N GLU A 357 16.03 -28.25 8.03
CA GLU A 357 17.22 -28.90 8.59
C GLU A 357 18.30 -27.88 8.96
#